data_9a41d24ffc37de5772e0094ab7cd9a41
#
_entry.id   9a41d24ffc37de5772e0094ab7cd9a41
#
_cell.length_a   1.000
_cell.length_b   1.000
_cell.length_c   1.000
_cell.angle_alpha   90.00
_cell.angle_beta   90.00
_cell.angle_gamma   90.00
#
_symmetry.space_group_name_H-M   'P 1'
#
loop_
_entity.id
_entity.type
_entity.pdbx_description
1 polymer ?
#
loop_
_entity_poly.entity_id
_entity_poly.type
_entity_poly.pdbx_seq_one_letter_code
_entity_poly.pdbx_strand_id
1 'polypeptide(L)'
;MVIFLIFLGCLLVILVLGKREPADLTLSKVSINTSVDHYLEKREKEVLGLQPGVCKEVTWAGKKGKKTKFSIIFLHGFTASKFELSPFPNAVALGLKANI
;
A
#
# COMPACT_ATOMS: atom_id res chain seq x y z
N MET A 1 -38.52 -17.78 -7.57
CA MET A 1 -37.82 -17.59 -8.86
C MET A 1 -37.86 -16.13 -9.31
N VAL A 2 -39.06 -15.52 -9.45
CA VAL A 2 -39.19 -14.12 -9.92
C VAL A 2 -38.46 -13.10 -9.05
N ILE A 3 -38.56 -13.16 -7.72
CA ILE A 3 -37.89 -12.27 -6.77
C ILE A 3 -36.37 -12.35 -6.93
N PHE A 4 -35.84 -13.56 -7.12
CA PHE A 4 -34.39 -13.75 -7.34
C PHE A 4 -33.93 -13.11 -8.65
N LEU A 5 -34.70 -13.21 -9.73
CA LEU A 5 -34.40 -12.58 -11.01
C LEU A 5 -34.44 -11.04 -10.92
N ILE A 6 -35.41 -10.50 -10.17
CA ILE A 6 -35.47 -9.04 -9.91
C ILE A 6 -34.26 -8.58 -9.14
N PHE A 7 -33.88 -9.30 -8.07
CA PHE A 7 -32.68 -8.95 -7.27
C PHE A 7 -31.40 -8.99 -8.11
N LEU A 8 -31.24 -10.03 -8.93
CA LEU A 8 -30.08 -10.16 -9.82
C LEU A 8 -30.05 -9.04 -10.87
N GLY A 9 -31.22 -8.67 -11.43
CA GLY A 9 -31.33 -7.54 -12.34
C GLY A 9 -30.98 -6.21 -11.71
N CYS A 10 -31.46 -5.94 -10.50
CA CYS A 10 -31.10 -4.72 -9.75
C CYS A 10 -29.60 -4.68 -9.44
N LEU A 11 -28.99 -5.80 -9.04
CA LEU A 11 -27.56 -5.89 -8.78
C LEU A 11 -26.76 -5.59 -10.06
N LEU A 12 -27.17 -6.16 -11.19
CA LEU A 12 -26.51 -5.89 -12.47
C LEU A 12 -26.60 -4.41 -12.87
N VAL A 13 -27.77 -3.79 -12.68
CA VAL A 13 -27.97 -2.36 -12.95
C VAL A 13 -27.05 -1.51 -12.06
N ILE A 14 -26.94 -1.82 -10.77
CA ILE A 14 -26.02 -1.11 -9.85
C ILE A 14 -24.58 -1.28 -10.31
N LEU A 15 -24.14 -2.47 -10.71
CA LEU A 15 -22.78 -2.72 -11.18
C LEU A 15 -22.44 -2.00 -12.50
N VAL A 16 -23.41 -1.86 -13.39
CA VAL A 16 -23.20 -1.22 -14.70
C VAL A 16 -23.34 0.30 -14.64
N LEU A 17 -24.36 0.79 -13.94
CA LEU A 17 -24.67 2.23 -13.86
C LEU A 17 -24.14 2.90 -12.61
N GLY A 18 -23.62 2.13 -11.65
CA GLY A 18 -23.03 2.66 -10.42
C GLY A 18 -21.89 3.64 -10.73
N LYS A 19 -21.91 4.78 -10.04
CA LYS A 19 -20.88 5.80 -10.19
C LYS A 19 -19.51 5.21 -9.83
N ARG A 20 -18.59 5.26 -10.78
CA ARG A 20 -17.20 4.85 -10.57
C ARG A 20 -16.39 6.09 -10.19
N GLU A 21 -15.55 5.97 -9.18
CA GLU A 21 -14.59 7.02 -8.86
C GLU A 21 -13.56 7.12 -9.99
N PRO A 22 -13.27 8.35 -10.46
CA PRO A 22 -12.20 8.55 -11.44
C PRO A 22 -10.86 8.17 -10.79
N ALA A 23 -10.16 7.21 -11.38
CA ALA A 23 -8.80 6.88 -10.98
C ALA A 23 -7.82 7.81 -11.68
N ASP A 24 -7.07 8.59 -10.92
CA ASP A 24 -5.93 9.33 -11.46
C ASP A 24 -4.75 8.36 -11.62
N LEU A 25 -4.48 7.98 -12.86
CA LEU A 25 -3.38 7.08 -13.23
C LEU A 25 -2.11 7.85 -13.61
N THR A 26 -2.06 9.16 -13.41
CA THR A 26 -0.88 9.95 -13.72
C THR A 26 0.23 9.67 -12.71
N LEU A 27 1.39 9.24 -13.22
CA LEU A 27 2.58 9.08 -12.40
C LEU A 27 3.23 10.44 -12.17
N SER A 28 3.03 11.01 -10.99
CA SER A 28 3.76 12.21 -10.59
C SER A 28 5.20 11.85 -10.23
N LYS A 29 6.17 12.55 -10.86
CA LYS A 29 7.58 12.45 -10.46
C LYS A 29 7.73 13.09 -9.08
N VAL A 30 8.03 12.26 -8.08
CA VAL A 30 8.35 12.74 -6.74
C VAL A 30 9.86 12.93 -6.64
N SER A 31 10.31 14.15 -6.38
CA SER A 31 11.72 14.43 -6.05
C SER A 31 11.89 14.36 -4.55
N ILE A 32 12.68 13.41 -4.08
CA ILE A 32 12.99 13.25 -2.66
C ILE A 32 14.32 13.97 -2.42
N ASN A 33 14.26 15.20 -1.91
CA ASN A 33 15.43 16.04 -1.62
C ASN A 33 15.99 15.81 -0.20
N THR A 34 15.41 14.88 0.55
CA THR A 34 15.77 14.51 1.92
C THR A 34 16.02 13.00 2.01
N SER A 35 16.24 12.46 3.20
CA SER A 35 16.25 11.01 3.38
C SER A 35 14.86 10.43 3.14
N VAL A 36 14.80 9.19 2.65
CA VAL A 36 13.51 8.47 2.41
C VAL A 36 12.69 8.38 3.70
N ASP A 37 13.33 8.08 4.82
CA ASP A 37 12.65 7.99 6.11
C ASP A 37 11.99 9.32 6.50
N HIS A 38 12.72 10.44 6.35
CA HIS A 38 12.15 11.76 6.64
C HIS A 38 11.00 12.13 5.71
N TYR A 39 11.13 11.77 4.42
CA TYR A 39 10.04 11.94 3.46
C TYR A 39 8.78 11.15 3.88
N LEU A 40 8.94 9.89 4.26
CA LEU A 40 7.83 9.06 4.70
C LEU A 40 7.19 9.62 5.98
N GLU A 41 8.01 9.97 6.98
CA GLU A 41 7.53 10.57 8.23
C GLU A 41 6.70 11.85 7.99
N LYS A 42 7.19 12.73 7.11
CA LYS A 42 6.47 13.95 6.75
C LYS A 42 5.11 13.62 6.11
N ARG A 43 5.08 12.67 5.18
CA ARG A 43 3.83 12.27 4.51
C ARG A 43 2.83 11.60 5.46
N GLU A 44 3.32 10.86 6.45
CA GLU A 44 2.48 10.25 7.47
C GLU A 44 1.81 11.30 8.38
N LYS A 45 2.51 12.37 8.72
CA LYS A 45 1.95 13.48 9.53
C LYS A 45 0.78 14.20 8.85
N GLU A 46 0.67 14.09 7.53
CA GLU A 46 -0.43 14.67 6.74
C GLU A 46 -1.70 13.78 6.78
N VAL A 47 -1.60 12.55 7.29
CA VAL A 47 -2.71 11.59 7.32
C VAL A 47 -3.42 11.65 8.67
N LEU A 48 -4.71 11.99 8.65
CA LEU A 48 -5.54 11.99 9.84
C LEU A 48 -5.97 10.56 10.22
N GLY A 49 -5.98 10.27 11.51
CA GLY A 49 -6.48 8.99 12.03
C GLY A 49 -5.55 7.80 11.83
N LEU A 50 -4.27 8.04 11.55
CA LEU A 50 -3.28 6.98 11.47
C LEU A 50 -3.14 6.28 12.84
N GLN A 51 -3.26 4.95 12.85
CA GLN A 51 -3.11 4.18 14.08
C GLN A 51 -1.64 4.16 14.54
N PRO A 52 -1.38 4.29 15.85
CA PRO A 52 -0.03 4.22 16.40
C PRO A 52 0.69 2.92 15.98
N GLY A 53 1.92 3.04 15.50
CA GLY A 53 2.74 1.91 15.06
C GLY A 53 2.43 1.38 13.66
N VAL A 54 1.35 1.83 13.02
CA VAL A 54 0.98 1.44 11.64
C VAL A 54 1.38 2.56 10.68
N CYS A 55 2.65 2.66 10.38
CA CYS A 55 3.21 3.67 9.48
C CYS A 55 3.95 3.03 8.30
N LYS A 56 4.13 3.80 7.24
CA LYS A 56 5.05 3.43 6.16
C LYS A 56 6.48 3.52 6.68
N GLU A 57 7.28 2.52 6.42
CA GLU A 57 8.67 2.49 6.85
C GLU A 57 9.55 1.76 5.87
N VAL A 58 10.85 1.96 5.98
CA VAL A 58 11.84 1.19 5.25
C VAL A 58 12.69 0.41 6.23
N THR A 59 12.72 -0.91 6.08
CA THR A 59 13.71 -1.76 6.74
C THR A 59 14.94 -1.87 5.85
N TRP A 60 16.05 -1.33 6.32
CA TRP A 60 17.31 -1.29 5.57
C TRP A 60 18.09 -2.58 5.78
N ALA A 61 18.47 -3.27 4.69
CA ALA A 61 19.26 -4.51 4.75
C ALA A 61 20.69 -4.28 5.25
N GLY A 62 21.16 -3.04 5.26
CA GLY A 62 22.51 -2.67 5.71
C GLY A 62 22.54 -1.22 6.16
N LYS A 63 23.50 -0.44 5.68
CA LYS A 63 23.61 0.97 6.03
C LYS A 63 22.37 1.75 5.53
N LYS A 64 21.75 2.51 6.44
CA LYS A 64 20.61 3.38 6.15
C LYS A 64 20.85 4.28 4.93
N GLY A 65 19.89 4.36 4.04
CA GLY A 65 19.96 5.17 2.81
C GLY A 65 20.76 4.53 1.66
N LYS A 66 21.32 3.35 1.84
CA LYS A 66 22.07 2.67 0.78
C LYS A 66 21.15 1.80 -0.08
N LYS A 67 21.34 1.89 -1.40
CA LYS A 67 20.66 1.03 -2.35
C LYS A 67 21.19 -0.40 -2.25
N THR A 68 20.32 -1.36 -2.42
CA THR A 68 20.60 -2.78 -2.51
C THR A 68 20.36 -3.28 -3.93
N LYS A 69 20.85 -4.47 -4.26
CA LYS A 69 20.63 -5.07 -5.58
C LYS A 69 19.15 -5.25 -5.90
N PHE A 70 18.35 -5.61 -4.89
CA PHE A 70 16.91 -5.76 -4.98
C PHE A 70 16.26 -4.83 -3.97
N SER A 71 15.10 -4.29 -4.31
CA SER A 71 14.21 -3.58 -3.38
C SER A 71 12.87 -4.25 -3.42
N ILE A 72 12.28 -4.44 -2.25
CA ILE A 72 10.96 -5.05 -2.09
C ILE A 72 9.99 -3.96 -1.65
N ILE A 73 8.82 -3.95 -2.23
CA ILE A 73 7.70 -3.13 -1.78
C ILE A 73 6.60 -4.08 -1.36
N PHE A 74 6.25 -4.05 -0.08
CA PHE A 74 5.12 -4.79 0.46
C PHE A 74 3.90 -3.87 0.58
N LEU A 75 2.84 -4.22 -0.15
CA LEU A 75 1.56 -3.54 -0.08
C LEU A 75 0.55 -4.48 0.59
N HIS A 76 0.08 -4.09 1.76
CA HIS A 76 -0.94 -4.86 2.48
C HIS A 76 -2.33 -4.72 1.85
N GLY A 77 -3.25 -5.62 2.16
CA GLY A 77 -4.63 -5.59 1.71
C GLY A 77 -5.43 -4.39 2.26
N PHE A 78 -6.60 -4.12 1.65
CA PHE A 78 -7.43 -2.94 1.94
C PHE A 78 -7.82 -2.79 3.43
N THR A 79 -8.12 -3.87 4.11
CA THR A 79 -8.52 -3.86 5.54
C THR A 79 -7.41 -4.34 6.48
N ALA A 80 -6.20 -4.45 5.98
CA ALA A 80 -5.05 -5.01 6.69
C ALA A 80 -4.03 -3.92 7.05
N SER A 81 -2.91 -4.32 7.58
CA SER A 81 -1.77 -3.45 7.89
C SER A 81 -0.45 -4.11 7.47
N LYS A 82 0.66 -3.40 7.67
CA LYS A 82 2.00 -3.94 7.42
C LYS A 82 2.31 -5.24 8.19
N PHE A 83 1.55 -5.53 9.23
CA PHE A 83 1.71 -6.75 10.02
C PHE A 83 0.99 -7.98 9.44
N GLU A 84 0.16 -7.78 8.41
CA GLU A 84 -0.44 -8.87 7.66
C GLU A 84 0.64 -9.81 7.18
N LEU A 85 0.72 -10.91 7.07
CA LEU A 85 1.77 -11.84 6.61
C LEU A 85 3.11 -11.75 7.37
N SER A 86 3.19 -11.02 8.50
CA SER A 86 4.41 -10.99 9.30
C SER A 86 4.71 -12.41 9.85
N PRO A 87 5.97 -12.89 9.87
CA PRO A 87 7.21 -12.18 9.48
C PRO A 87 7.65 -12.41 8.01
N PHE A 88 6.80 -12.94 7.15
CA PHE A 88 7.17 -13.42 5.82
C PHE A 88 7.85 -12.35 4.92
N PRO A 89 7.33 -11.12 4.76
CA PRO A 89 7.97 -10.13 3.89
C PRO A 89 9.40 -9.80 4.33
N ASN A 90 9.61 -9.67 5.63
CA ASN A 90 10.93 -9.38 6.20
C ASN A 90 11.90 -10.56 6.05
N ALA A 91 11.41 -11.80 6.16
CA ALA A 91 12.23 -12.99 5.94
C ALA A 91 12.73 -13.08 4.49
N VAL A 92 11.86 -12.76 3.53
CA VAL A 92 12.24 -12.68 2.11
C VAL A 92 13.28 -11.58 1.88
N ALA A 93 13.07 -10.39 2.44
CA ALA A 93 14.00 -9.28 2.32
C ALA A 93 15.38 -9.63 2.90
N LEU A 94 15.41 -10.27 4.06
CA LEU A 94 16.63 -10.74 4.70
C LEU A 94 17.38 -11.75 3.81
N GLY A 95 16.68 -12.74 3.28
CA GLY A 95 17.25 -13.77 2.39
C GLY A 95 17.85 -13.18 1.13
N LEU A 96 17.24 -12.13 0.57
CA LEU A 96 17.70 -11.44 -0.63
C LEU A 96 18.70 -10.30 -0.34
N LYS A 97 18.97 -9.99 0.93
CA LYS A 97 19.73 -8.81 1.36
C LYS A 97 19.16 -7.52 0.73
N ALA A 98 17.84 -7.44 0.69
CA ALA A 98 17.09 -6.35 0.05
C ALA A 98 16.55 -5.37 1.09
N ASN A 99 16.48 -4.09 0.72
CA ASN A 99 15.66 -3.14 1.45
C ASN A 99 14.18 -3.46 1.21
N ILE A 100 13.32 -3.28 2.20
CA ILE A 100 11.88 -3.48 2.11
C ILE A 100 11.15 -2.29 2.71
#